data_0ba9ff06193039b038fd6f925425bb02
#
_entry.id   0ba9ff06193039b038fd6f925425bb02
#
_cell.length_a   1.000
_cell.length_b   1.000
_cell.length_c   1.000
_cell.angle_alpha   90.00
_cell.angle_beta   90.00
_cell.angle_gamma   90.00
#
_symmetry.space_group_name_H-M   'P 1'
#
loop_
_entity.id
_entity.type
_entity.pdbx_description
1 polymer ?
#
loop_
_entity_poly.entity_id
_entity_poly.type
_entity_poly.pdbx_seq_one_letter_code
_entity_poly.pdbx_strand_id
1 'polypeptide(L)'
;ITITPRGTAKGLTWFTPEEDQSLISRSALLARIIGTLGGRAAEQVIFGDAEVTTGASSDLQQVTNLARQMVTRFGMSNIGPIALEDESNGQVFLGGTMNQNSEYPESMADRIDDEVCKIINYCEQKALQIIVDNRVIIDLIVERLLDLETMEGNEFRELLSTYTILPNKNL
;
A
#
# COMPACT_ATOMS: atom_id res chain seq x y z
N ILE A 1 -14.12 -10.97 4.43
CA ILE A 1 -13.60 -10.12 5.50
C ILE A 1 -13.98 -10.75 6.82
N THR A 2 -13.10 -10.73 7.82
CA THR A 2 -13.39 -11.21 9.16
C THR A 2 -12.71 -10.35 10.21
N ILE A 3 -13.37 -10.14 11.36
CA ILE A 3 -12.80 -9.51 12.55
C ILE A 3 -12.44 -10.52 13.63
N THR A 4 -12.64 -11.82 13.36
CA THR A 4 -12.25 -12.90 14.29
C THR A 4 -10.73 -12.93 14.45
N PRO A 5 -10.18 -12.83 15.67
CA PRO A 5 -8.73 -12.83 15.89
C PRO A 5 -8.07 -14.13 15.41
N ARG A 6 -6.93 -13.99 14.73
CA ARG A 6 -6.12 -15.13 14.28
C ARG A 6 -4.66 -14.96 14.70
N GLY A 7 -4.25 -15.71 15.70
CA GLY A 7 -2.88 -15.63 16.23
C GLY A 7 -2.58 -14.27 16.87
N THR A 8 -1.39 -13.72 16.62
CA THR A 8 -0.92 -12.43 17.16
C THR A 8 -1.20 -11.24 16.24
N ALA A 9 -1.68 -11.49 15.02
CA ALA A 9 -1.97 -10.43 14.06
C ALA A 9 -3.27 -9.70 14.45
N LYS A 10 -3.18 -8.38 14.61
CA LYS A 10 -4.36 -7.53 14.90
C LYS A 10 -5.14 -7.14 13.65
N GLY A 11 -4.51 -7.21 12.49
CA GLY A 11 -5.10 -6.98 11.18
C GLY A 11 -4.14 -7.47 10.09
N LEU A 12 -4.68 -8.02 9.01
CA LEU A 12 -3.91 -8.52 7.89
C LEU A 12 -4.72 -8.40 6.60
N THR A 13 -4.14 -7.76 5.59
CA THR A 13 -4.70 -7.67 4.25
C THR A 13 -3.83 -8.47 3.28
N TRP A 14 -4.46 -9.39 2.54
CA TRP A 14 -3.79 -10.14 1.49
C TRP A 14 -4.24 -9.62 0.12
N PHE A 15 -3.29 -9.24 -0.70
CA PHE A 15 -3.51 -8.90 -2.10
C PHE A 15 -3.20 -10.15 -2.93
N THR A 16 -4.25 -10.81 -3.40
CA THR A 16 -4.12 -11.96 -4.31
C THR A 16 -4.36 -11.49 -5.74
N PRO A 17 -3.38 -11.60 -6.65
CA PRO A 17 -3.62 -11.35 -8.06
C PRO A 17 -4.63 -12.37 -8.60
N GLU A 18 -5.58 -11.90 -9.42
CA GLU A 18 -6.57 -12.79 -10.07
C GLU A 18 -5.94 -13.62 -11.21
N GLU A 19 -4.82 -13.15 -11.78
CA GLU A 19 -4.04 -13.81 -12.83
C GLU A 19 -2.54 -13.63 -12.59
N ASP A 20 -1.71 -14.55 -13.10
CA ASP A 20 -0.26 -14.42 -13.11
C ASP A 20 0.16 -13.29 -14.08
N GLN A 21 0.08 -12.06 -13.61
CA GLN A 21 0.58 -10.91 -14.36
C GLN A 21 2.10 -10.88 -14.29
N SER A 22 2.73 -11.25 -15.41
CA SER A 22 4.20 -11.16 -15.55
C SER A 22 4.71 -9.70 -15.55
N LEU A 23 3.85 -8.72 -15.86
CA LEU A 23 4.16 -7.29 -15.89
C LEU A 23 3.13 -6.50 -15.08
N ILE A 24 3.62 -5.63 -14.18
CA ILE A 24 2.78 -4.80 -13.32
C ILE A 24 2.90 -3.35 -13.79
N SER A 25 1.75 -2.70 -14.05
CA SER A 25 1.74 -1.30 -14.46
C SER A 25 2.00 -0.34 -13.29
N ARG A 26 2.45 0.89 -13.61
CA ARG A 26 2.62 1.96 -12.61
C ARG A 26 1.31 2.22 -11.83
N SER A 27 0.17 2.22 -12.50
CA SER A 27 -1.13 2.42 -11.86
C SER A 27 -1.47 1.30 -10.86
N ALA A 28 -1.15 0.05 -11.19
CA ALA A 28 -1.36 -1.09 -10.29
C ALA A 28 -0.45 -1.01 -9.05
N LEU A 29 0.81 -0.57 -9.20
CA LEU A 29 1.71 -0.35 -8.06
C LEU A 29 1.20 0.77 -7.15
N LEU A 30 0.75 1.91 -7.72
CA LEU A 30 0.15 2.99 -6.94
C LEU A 30 -1.11 2.54 -6.22
N ALA A 31 -2.00 1.79 -6.89
CA ALA A 31 -3.20 1.24 -6.26
C ALA A 31 -2.87 0.30 -5.10
N ARG A 32 -1.81 -0.50 -5.23
CA ARG A 32 -1.33 -1.36 -4.14
C ARG A 32 -0.83 -0.55 -2.95
N ILE A 33 -0.05 0.52 -3.17
CA ILE A 33 0.39 1.43 -2.11
C ILE A 33 -0.82 2.08 -1.41
N ILE A 34 -1.78 2.60 -2.18
CA ILE A 34 -3.02 3.21 -1.64
C ILE A 34 -3.78 2.21 -0.77
N GLY A 35 -3.98 0.98 -1.26
CA GLY A 35 -4.67 -0.07 -0.51
C GLY A 35 -3.95 -0.47 0.78
N THR A 36 -2.61 -0.54 0.76
CA THR A 36 -1.78 -0.84 1.94
C THR A 36 -1.88 0.27 2.99
N LEU A 37 -1.97 1.54 2.57
CA LEU A 37 -2.15 2.69 3.47
C LEU A 37 -3.57 2.82 4.03
N GLY A 38 -4.53 2.05 3.50
CA GLY A 38 -5.96 2.16 3.85
C GLY A 38 -6.26 2.01 5.34
N GLY A 39 -5.59 1.07 6.03
CA GLY A 39 -5.78 0.88 7.48
C GLY A 39 -5.38 2.11 8.28
N ARG A 40 -4.21 2.67 8.03
CA ARG A 40 -3.73 3.90 8.67
C ARG A 40 -4.62 5.10 8.33
N ALA A 41 -5.02 5.24 7.07
CA ALA A 41 -5.93 6.30 6.63
C ALA A 41 -7.30 6.20 7.35
N ALA A 42 -7.80 5.00 7.56
CA ALA A 42 -9.03 4.78 8.32
C ALA A 42 -8.87 5.19 9.79
N GLU A 43 -7.78 4.82 10.46
CA GLU A 43 -7.49 5.27 11.84
C GLU A 43 -7.49 6.81 11.90
N GLN A 44 -6.80 7.47 11.00
CA GLN A 44 -6.68 8.92 10.97
C GLN A 44 -8.03 9.64 10.75
N VAL A 45 -8.86 9.15 9.81
CA VAL A 45 -10.17 9.73 9.51
C VAL A 45 -11.19 9.48 10.62
N ILE A 46 -11.14 8.31 11.27
CA ILE A 46 -12.16 7.88 12.23
C ILE A 46 -11.83 8.39 13.64
N PHE A 47 -10.58 8.31 14.06
CA PHE A 47 -10.15 8.63 15.42
C PHE A 47 -9.38 9.95 15.53
N GLY A 48 -8.95 10.52 14.40
CA GLY A 48 -8.13 11.72 14.35
C GLY A 48 -6.64 11.41 14.27
N ASP A 49 -5.86 12.38 13.81
CA ASP A 49 -4.42 12.24 13.58
C ASP A 49 -3.62 11.90 14.85
N ALA A 50 -4.05 12.43 16.00
CA ALA A 50 -3.40 12.18 17.28
C ALA A 50 -3.54 10.72 17.78
N GLU A 51 -4.53 9.99 17.29
CA GLU A 51 -4.87 8.62 17.71
C GLU A 51 -4.35 7.54 16.75
N VAL A 52 -3.57 7.93 15.73
CA VAL A 52 -2.95 6.97 14.80
C VAL A 52 -1.95 6.10 15.56
N THR A 53 -2.07 4.78 15.38
CA THR A 53 -1.29 3.81 16.14
C THR A 53 -0.06 3.31 15.38
N THR A 54 0.80 2.55 16.08
CA THR A 54 1.96 1.86 15.48
C THR A 54 1.56 0.60 14.70
N GLY A 55 0.27 0.26 14.62
CA GLY A 55 -0.24 -0.95 13.98
C GLY A 55 0.16 -1.09 12.52
N ALA A 56 0.26 0.03 11.80
CA ALA A 56 0.64 0.07 10.39
C ALA A 56 2.15 0.04 10.12
N SER A 57 3.02 -0.26 11.11
CA SER A 57 4.48 -0.18 10.93
C SER A 57 5.01 -1.09 9.82
N SER A 58 4.51 -2.31 9.70
CA SER A 58 4.88 -3.24 8.62
C SER A 58 4.39 -2.76 7.25
N ASP A 59 3.20 -2.18 7.20
CA ASP A 59 2.61 -1.64 5.98
C ASP A 59 3.42 -0.45 5.48
N LEU A 60 3.86 0.44 6.39
CA LEU A 60 4.72 1.57 6.04
C LEU A 60 6.07 1.11 5.49
N GLN A 61 6.68 0.05 6.05
CA GLN A 61 7.91 -0.52 5.49
C GLN A 61 7.67 -1.07 4.07
N GLN A 62 6.59 -1.80 3.86
CA GLN A 62 6.23 -2.35 2.56
C GLN A 62 5.98 -1.25 1.53
N VAL A 63 5.24 -0.22 1.88
CA VAL A 63 4.96 0.96 1.05
C VAL A 63 6.26 1.68 0.67
N THR A 64 7.14 1.93 1.64
CA THR A 64 8.43 2.60 1.40
C THR A 64 9.30 1.79 0.44
N ASN A 65 9.41 0.47 0.65
CA ASN A 65 10.17 -0.41 -0.22
C ASN A 65 9.62 -0.42 -1.65
N LEU A 66 8.29 -0.48 -1.80
CA LEU A 66 7.65 -0.50 -3.11
C LEU A 66 7.83 0.83 -3.85
N ALA A 67 7.62 1.96 -3.17
CA ALA A 67 7.84 3.29 -3.73
C ALA A 67 9.31 3.49 -4.14
N ARG A 68 10.27 3.00 -3.33
CA ARG A 68 11.70 3.04 -3.68
C ARG A 68 11.99 2.23 -4.93
N GLN A 69 11.47 1.00 -5.06
CA GLN A 69 11.61 0.20 -6.27
C GLN A 69 11.01 0.88 -7.52
N MET A 70 9.88 1.57 -7.37
CA MET A 70 9.30 2.36 -8.47
C MET A 70 10.26 3.44 -8.96
N VAL A 71 11.00 4.08 -8.05
CA VAL A 71 11.96 5.14 -8.39
C VAL A 71 13.26 4.56 -8.92
N THR A 72 13.85 3.59 -8.21
CA THR A 72 15.24 3.17 -8.45
C THR A 72 15.37 2.05 -9.47
N ARG A 73 14.35 1.18 -9.60
CA ARG A 73 14.43 -0.02 -10.46
C ARG A 73 13.53 0.07 -11.68
N PHE A 74 12.33 0.60 -11.54
CA PHE A 74 11.34 0.58 -12.61
C PHE A 74 11.31 1.88 -13.43
N GLY A 75 12.07 2.92 -13.02
CA GLY A 75 12.07 4.21 -13.70
C GLY A 75 10.70 4.89 -13.75
N MET A 76 9.86 4.65 -12.73
CA MET A 76 8.46 5.11 -12.68
C MET A 76 8.28 6.40 -11.87
N SER A 77 9.28 7.28 -11.89
CA SER A 77 9.29 8.58 -11.20
C SER A 77 9.62 9.73 -12.14
N ASN A 78 9.64 10.96 -11.61
CA ASN A 78 10.04 12.15 -12.37
C ASN A 78 11.56 12.25 -12.58
N ILE A 79 12.36 11.37 -12.00
CA ILE A 79 13.80 11.28 -12.32
C ILE A 79 13.97 10.84 -13.77
N GLY A 80 13.05 10.02 -14.28
CA GLY A 80 13.07 9.51 -15.64
C GLY A 80 13.20 7.98 -15.70
N PRO A 81 13.21 7.39 -16.89
CA PRO A 81 13.29 5.94 -17.11
C PRO A 81 14.72 5.43 -16.94
N ILE A 82 15.25 5.54 -15.73
CA ILE A 82 16.63 5.15 -15.38
C ILE A 82 16.53 4.07 -14.29
N ALA A 83 17.28 2.97 -14.46
CA ALA A 83 17.51 2.00 -13.40
C ALA A 83 18.78 2.43 -12.63
N LEU A 84 18.64 2.68 -11.34
CA LEU A 84 19.70 3.16 -10.45
C LEU A 84 20.21 2.07 -9.51
N GLU A 85 19.42 0.99 -9.31
CA GLU A 85 19.75 -0.13 -8.45
C GLU A 85 19.47 -1.44 -9.18
N ASP A 86 20.42 -2.39 -9.13
CA ASP A 86 20.30 -3.73 -9.71
C ASP A 86 19.76 -4.75 -8.69
N GLU A 87 19.16 -5.85 -9.18
CA GLU A 87 18.67 -6.96 -8.33
C GLU A 87 19.77 -7.67 -7.54
N SER A 88 21.02 -7.58 -8.02
CA SER A 88 22.16 -8.29 -7.44
C SER A 88 22.61 -7.77 -6.07
N ASN A 89 22.22 -6.57 -5.66
CA ASN A 89 22.60 -5.97 -4.38
C ASN A 89 21.85 -6.54 -3.16
N GLY A 90 20.92 -7.48 -3.35
CA GLY A 90 20.20 -8.18 -2.27
C GLY A 90 20.79 -9.55 -1.86
N GLN A 91 21.80 -10.08 -2.55
CA GLN A 91 22.44 -11.33 -2.16
C GLN A 91 23.55 -11.06 -1.14
N VAL A 92 23.23 -11.27 0.13
CA VAL A 92 24.22 -11.40 1.21
C VAL A 92 25.08 -12.63 0.92
N PHE A 93 26.23 -12.43 0.29
CA PHE A 93 27.25 -13.48 0.22
C PHE A 93 27.84 -13.63 1.63
N LEU A 94 27.68 -14.80 2.23
CA LEU A 94 28.23 -15.17 3.52
C LEU A 94 29.74 -14.83 3.58
N GLY A 95 30.10 -13.75 4.30
CA GLY A 95 31.49 -13.50 4.65
C GLY A 95 32.03 -12.07 4.52
N GLY A 96 31.27 -11.08 4.13
CA GLY A 96 31.76 -9.70 4.06
C GLY A 96 30.67 -8.67 4.28
N THR A 97 30.84 -7.80 5.25
CA THR A 97 30.16 -6.51 5.31
C THR A 97 30.67 -5.68 4.13
N MET A 98 30.09 -5.85 2.94
CA MET A 98 30.26 -4.87 1.88
C MET A 98 29.50 -3.61 2.31
N ASN A 99 30.24 -2.53 2.55
CA ASN A 99 29.71 -1.18 2.61
C ASN A 99 28.73 -1.02 1.44
N GLN A 100 27.48 -0.72 1.75
CA GLN A 100 26.52 -0.17 0.80
C GLN A 100 27.02 1.23 0.40
N ASN A 101 28.06 1.29 -0.41
CA ASN A 101 28.34 2.51 -1.14
C ASN A 101 27.22 2.58 -2.18
N SER A 102 26.30 3.51 -2.00
CA SER A 102 25.37 3.88 -3.07
C SER A 102 26.19 4.16 -4.32
N GLU A 103 25.89 3.46 -5.42
CA GLU A 103 26.61 3.60 -6.69
C GLU A 103 26.42 4.99 -7.34
N TYR A 104 25.68 5.89 -6.68
CA TYR A 104 25.34 7.21 -7.16
C TYR A 104 25.70 8.32 -6.17
N PRO A 105 25.96 9.55 -6.65
CA PRO A 105 26.30 10.70 -5.83
C PRO A 105 25.20 11.03 -4.80
N GLU A 106 25.57 11.63 -3.66
CA GLU A 106 24.67 12.05 -2.58
C GLU A 106 23.48 12.90 -3.11
N SER A 107 23.74 13.79 -4.06
CA SER A 107 22.68 14.59 -4.71
C SER A 107 21.63 13.76 -5.46
N MET A 108 21.96 12.56 -5.87
CA MET A 108 21.00 11.63 -6.48
C MET A 108 20.23 10.88 -5.39
N ALA A 109 20.88 10.55 -4.26
CA ALA A 109 20.21 9.95 -3.10
C ALA A 109 19.09 10.86 -2.61
N ASP A 110 19.36 12.15 -2.43
CA ASP A 110 18.36 13.16 -2.03
C ASP A 110 17.18 13.21 -3.01
N ARG A 111 17.47 13.18 -4.32
CA ARG A 111 16.41 13.17 -5.35
C ARG A 111 15.57 11.91 -5.33
N ILE A 112 16.16 10.75 -5.05
CA ILE A 112 15.44 9.48 -4.89
C ILE A 112 14.50 9.57 -3.70
N ASP A 113 15.00 10.01 -2.55
CA ASP A 113 14.23 10.13 -1.32
C ASP A 113 13.06 11.13 -1.47
N ASP A 114 13.30 12.26 -2.15
CA ASP A 114 12.25 13.22 -2.49
C ASP A 114 11.14 12.60 -3.36
N GLU A 115 11.49 11.82 -4.39
CA GLU A 115 10.51 11.17 -5.26
C GLU A 115 9.75 10.04 -4.53
N VAL A 116 10.43 9.28 -3.66
CA VAL A 116 9.79 8.29 -2.79
C VAL A 116 8.76 8.97 -1.89
N CYS A 117 9.13 10.05 -1.22
CA CYS A 117 8.22 10.83 -0.38
C CYS A 117 7.02 11.37 -1.18
N LYS A 118 7.22 11.88 -2.40
CA LYS A 118 6.14 12.37 -3.27
C LYS A 118 5.15 11.26 -3.62
N ILE A 119 5.65 10.06 -3.98
CA ILE A 119 4.79 8.91 -4.30
C ILE A 119 3.96 8.53 -3.07
N ILE A 120 4.58 8.41 -1.90
CA ILE A 120 3.90 8.00 -0.66
C ILE A 120 2.86 9.05 -0.27
N ASN A 121 3.21 10.33 -0.25
CA ASN A 121 2.29 11.42 0.09
C ASN A 121 1.10 11.48 -0.87
N TYR A 122 1.33 11.31 -2.18
CA TYR A 122 0.24 11.22 -3.15
C TYR A 122 -0.71 10.07 -2.85
N CYS A 123 -0.17 8.88 -2.56
CA CYS A 123 -0.95 7.70 -2.25
C CYS A 123 -1.70 7.83 -0.92
N GLU A 124 -1.09 8.44 0.09
CA GLU A 124 -1.73 8.71 1.39
C GLU A 124 -2.93 9.65 1.23
N GLN A 125 -2.75 10.77 0.51
CA GLN A 125 -3.87 11.69 0.23
C GLN A 125 -5.01 11.00 -0.52
N LYS A 126 -4.69 10.10 -1.45
CA LYS A 126 -5.71 9.30 -2.15
C LYS A 126 -6.39 8.29 -1.23
N ALA A 127 -5.65 7.63 -0.33
CA ALA A 127 -6.23 6.72 0.65
C ALA A 127 -7.18 7.46 1.60
N LEU A 128 -6.76 8.61 2.14
CA LEU A 128 -7.60 9.45 3.00
C LEU A 128 -8.89 9.89 2.27
N GLN A 129 -8.77 10.35 1.02
CA GLN A 129 -9.92 10.76 0.22
C GLN A 129 -10.91 9.61 0.00
N ILE A 130 -10.42 8.40 -0.31
CA ILE A 130 -11.27 7.22 -0.49
C ILE A 130 -12.02 6.88 0.80
N ILE A 131 -11.37 6.95 1.97
CA ILE A 131 -12.03 6.70 3.25
C ILE A 131 -13.10 7.75 3.54
N VAL A 132 -12.79 9.02 3.30
CA VAL A 132 -13.75 10.13 3.53
C VAL A 132 -14.96 9.98 2.61
N ASP A 133 -14.75 9.77 1.31
CA ASP A 133 -15.82 9.67 0.31
C ASP A 133 -16.73 8.45 0.54
N ASN A 134 -16.20 7.40 1.14
CA ASN A 134 -16.90 6.15 1.38
C ASN A 134 -17.26 5.93 2.86
N ARG A 135 -17.24 6.96 3.70
CA ARG A 135 -17.44 6.84 5.14
C ARG A 135 -18.74 6.12 5.51
N VAL A 136 -19.84 6.44 4.84
CA VAL A 136 -21.15 5.85 5.13
C VAL A 136 -21.13 4.34 4.93
N ILE A 137 -20.56 3.86 3.83
CA ILE A 137 -20.49 2.43 3.56
C ILE A 137 -19.50 1.72 4.50
N ILE A 138 -18.42 2.39 4.91
CA ILE A 138 -17.48 1.84 5.89
C ILE A 138 -18.18 1.62 7.23
N ASP A 139 -18.95 2.58 7.72
CA ASP A 139 -19.71 2.45 8.97
C ASP A 139 -20.73 1.29 8.91
N LEU A 140 -21.44 1.13 7.78
CA LEU A 140 -22.35 0.00 7.56
C LEU A 140 -21.63 -1.36 7.54
N ILE A 141 -20.45 -1.44 6.93
CA ILE A 141 -19.62 -2.66 6.93
C ILE A 141 -19.18 -2.99 8.34
N VAL A 142 -18.78 -1.99 9.13
CA VAL A 142 -18.38 -2.16 10.54
C VAL A 142 -19.55 -2.70 11.37
N GLU A 143 -20.74 -2.10 11.28
CA GLU A 143 -21.93 -2.59 11.98
C GLU A 143 -22.22 -4.04 11.61
N ARG A 144 -22.19 -4.36 10.32
CA ARG A 144 -22.44 -5.73 9.83
C ARG A 144 -21.40 -6.74 10.34
N LEU A 145 -20.11 -6.35 10.39
CA LEU A 145 -19.05 -7.20 10.92
C LEU A 145 -19.13 -7.38 12.44
N LEU A 146 -19.58 -6.38 13.18
CA LEU A 146 -19.82 -6.53 14.62
C LEU A 146 -20.93 -7.54 14.93
N ASP A 147 -21.94 -7.64 14.05
CA ASP A 147 -23.03 -8.61 14.20
C ASP A 147 -22.65 -10.03 13.75
N LEU A 148 -21.93 -10.16 12.64
CA LEU A 148 -21.68 -11.45 11.97
C LEU A 148 -20.26 -11.99 12.18
N GLU A 149 -19.32 -11.16 12.66
CA GLU A 149 -17.88 -11.42 12.79
C GLU A 149 -17.16 -11.72 11.45
N THR A 150 -17.89 -12.23 10.46
CA THR A 150 -17.35 -12.58 9.12
C THR A 150 -18.36 -12.22 8.05
N MET A 151 -17.88 -11.62 6.95
CA MET A 151 -18.63 -11.27 5.76
C MET A 151 -18.00 -11.94 4.55
N GLU A 152 -18.79 -12.69 3.79
CA GLU A 152 -18.34 -13.33 2.55
C GLU A 152 -18.11 -12.32 1.41
N GLY A 153 -17.22 -12.68 0.46
CA GLY A 153 -16.83 -11.76 -0.61
C GLY A 153 -17.98 -11.32 -1.52
N ASN A 154 -18.99 -12.17 -1.72
CA ASN A 154 -20.17 -11.81 -2.53
C ASN A 154 -21.06 -10.80 -1.80
N GLU A 155 -21.35 -11.04 -0.51
CA GLU A 155 -22.11 -10.13 0.34
C GLU A 155 -21.43 -8.75 0.42
N PHE A 156 -20.10 -8.74 0.60
CA PHE A 156 -19.31 -7.50 0.62
C PHE A 156 -19.42 -6.72 -0.69
N ARG A 157 -19.30 -7.38 -1.84
CA ARG A 157 -19.42 -6.73 -3.15
C ARG A 157 -20.83 -6.22 -3.42
N GLU A 158 -21.86 -6.96 -3.02
CA GLU A 158 -23.25 -6.55 -3.15
C GLU A 158 -23.52 -5.28 -2.32
N LEU A 159 -23.07 -5.26 -1.07
CA LEU A 159 -23.18 -4.11 -0.20
C LEU A 159 -22.46 -2.88 -0.79
N LEU A 160 -21.21 -3.05 -1.25
CA LEU A 160 -20.45 -1.98 -1.89
C LEU A 160 -21.15 -1.43 -3.14
N SER A 161 -21.70 -2.29 -4.00
CA SER A 161 -22.33 -1.87 -5.26
C SER A 161 -23.55 -0.98 -5.08
N THR A 162 -24.17 -1.02 -3.91
CA THR A 162 -25.33 -0.18 -3.55
C THR A 162 -24.92 1.28 -3.27
N TYR A 163 -23.68 1.52 -2.84
CA TYR A 163 -23.22 2.83 -2.37
C TYR A 163 -22.08 3.43 -3.20
N THR A 164 -21.37 2.62 -3.96
CA THR A 164 -20.24 3.07 -4.76
C THR A 164 -20.20 2.37 -6.12
N ILE A 165 -19.64 3.05 -7.11
CA ILE A 165 -19.42 2.47 -8.43
C ILE A 165 -18.16 1.62 -8.35
N LEU A 166 -18.32 0.30 -8.38
CA LEU A 166 -17.18 -0.61 -8.44
C LEU A 166 -16.54 -0.53 -9.83
N PRO A 167 -15.20 -0.55 -9.93
CA PRO A 167 -14.54 -0.63 -11.22
C PRO A 167 -14.95 -1.92 -11.95
N ASN A 168 -15.23 -1.80 -13.25
CA ASN A 168 -15.53 -2.95 -14.08
C ASN A 168 -14.32 -3.90 -14.09
N LYS A 169 -14.57 -5.19 -13.92
CA LYS A 169 -13.54 -6.25 -13.96
C LYS A 169 -12.83 -6.40 -15.32
N ASN A 170 -13.24 -5.62 -16.35
CA ASN A 170 -12.81 -5.76 -17.73
C ASN A 170 -12.00 -4.55 -18.23
N LEU A 171 -11.03 -4.09 -17.43
CA LEU A 171 -10.01 -3.14 -17.90
C LEU A 171 -8.61 -3.65 -17.57
#